data_30041c5816f07972e53092ac5521ef07
#
_entry.id   30041c5816f07972e53092ac5521ef07
#
_cell.length_a   1.000
_cell.length_b   1.000
_cell.length_c   1.000
_cell.angle_alpha   90.00
_cell.angle_beta   90.00
_cell.angle_gamma   90.00
#
_symmetry.space_group_name_H-M   'P 1'
#
loop_
_entity.id
_entity.type
_entity.pdbx_description
1 polymer ?
#
loop_
_entity_poly.entity_id
_entity_poly.type
_entity_poly.pdbx_seq_one_letter_code
_entity_poly.pdbx_strand_id
1 'polypeptide(L)'
;MNTSIRLSLAAAAIALMPAPALADEAARDAILQGYAEEAATEDPGFSGFSAERGQSLYMGPHQGGNPETDACAACHTADPTAEGRHRKTGRAIEPMAVSANPARFTDPEEVEKQFGRDCKNVLGRACTAQEKGDFITFLLGK
;
A
#
# COMPACT_ATOMS: atom_id res chain seq x y z
N MET A 1 57.54 -7.32 -43.46
CA MET A 1 56.90 -8.04 -42.35
C MET A 1 55.84 -7.08 -41.74
N ASN A 2 54.55 -7.24 -42.09
CA ASN A 2 53.47 -6.37 -41.60
C ASN A 2 52.67 -7.15 -40.59
N THR A 3 52.79 -6.76 -39.32
CA THR A 3 52.05 -7.36 -38.22
C THR A 3 50.74 -6.55 -38.02
N SER A 4 49.63 -7.07 -38.49
CA SER A 4 48.29 -6.48 -38.29
C SER A 4 47.77 -6.84 -36.88
N ILE A 5 47.73 -5.88 -36.00
CA ILE A 5 47.12 -6.02 -34.65
C ILE A 5 45.57 -5.88 -34.84
N ARG A 6 44.84 -6.98 -34.62
CA ARG A 6 43.36 -6.97 -34.54
C ARG A 6 42.94 -6.61 -33.16
N LEU A 7 42.39 -5.41 -33.02
CA LEU A 7 41.79 -4.93 -31.76
C LEU A 7 40.34 -5.48 -31.67
N SER A 8 40.11 -6.48 -30.82
CA SER A 8 38.75 -7.01 -30.57
C SER A 8 38.06 -6.11 -29.53
N LEU A 9 37.06 -5.34 -29.96
CA LEU A 9 36.15 -4.65 -29.05
C LEU A 9 35.16 -5.70 -28.47
N ALA A 10 35.31 -6.04 -27.21
CA ALA A 10 34.31 -6.75 -26.45
C ALA A 10 33.24 -5.74 -25.98
N ALA A 11 32.05 -5.77 -26.56
CA ALA A 11 30.90 -5.02 -26.10
C ALA A 11 30.35 -5.68 -24.82
N ALA A 12 30.57 -5.07 -23.67
CA ALA A 12 29.94 -5.47 -22.43
C ALA A 12 28.46 -5.01 -22.45
N ALA A 13 27.54 -5.95 -22.59
CA ALA A 13 26.11 -5.67 -22.38
C ALA A 13 25.85 -5.48 -20.88
N ILE A 14 25.63 -4.25 -20.47
CA ILE A 14 25.16 -3.92 -19.12
C ILE A 14 23.66 -4.24 -19.08
N ALA A 15 23.30 -5.35 -18.45
CA ALA A 15 21.91 -5.65 -18.14
C ALA A 15 21.43 -4.66 -17.08
N LEU A 16 20.57 -3.69 -17.46
CA LEU A 16 19.86 -2.83 -16.52
C LEU A 16 18.83 -3.71 -15.80
N MET A 17 19.15 -4.17 -14.60
CA MET A 17 18.15 -4.71 -13.68
C MET A 17 17.35 -3.54 -13.11
N PRO A 18 15.99 -3.58 -13.15
CA PRO A 18 15.19 -2.57 -12.47
C PRO A 18 15.54 -2.55 -10.98
N ALA A 19 15.71 -1.36 -10.41
CA ALA A 19 15.95 -1.23 -8.98
C ALA A 19 14.71 -1.75 -8.21
N PRO A 20 14.88 -2.43 -7.06
CA PRO A 20 13.76 -2.99 -6.29
C PRO A 20 12.66 -1.95 -5.97
N ALA A 21 13.03 -0.70 -5.74
CA ALA A 21 12.07 0.39 -5.50
C ALA A 21 11.09 0.63 -6.67
N LEU A 22 11.52 0.48 -7.92
CA LEU A 22 10.65 0.61 -9.10
C LEU A 22 9.70 -0.58 -9.24
N ALA A 23 10.12 -1.77 -8.82
CA ALA A 23 9.26 -2.95 -8.81
C ALA A 23 8.14 -2.82 -7.76
N ASP A 24 8.46 -2.30 -6.58
CA ASP A 24 7.50 -2.06 -5.50
C ASP A 24 6.48 -0.98 -5.88
N GLU A 25 6.90 0.08 -6.55
CA GLU A 25 6.01 1.12 -7.06
C GLU A 25 5.05 0.55 -8.11
N ALA A 26 5.56 -0.19 -9.10
CA ALA A 26 4.73 -0.82 -10.13
C ALA A 26 3.71 -1.82 -9.54
N ALA A 27 4.09 -2.56 -8.49
CA ALA A 27 3.18 -3.47 -7.80
C ALA A 27 2.03 -2.72 -7.10
N ARG A 28 2.32 -1.60 -6.42
CA ARG A 28 1.32 -0.75 -5.80
C ARG A 28 0.37 -0.11 -6.82
N ASP A 29 0.93 0.38 -7.93
CA ASP A 29 0.13 0.96 -9.03
C ASP A 29 -0.84 -0.07 -9.60
N ALA A 30 -0.42 -1.32 -9.79
CA ALA A 30 -1.28 -2.39 -10.25
C ALA A 30 -2.42 -2.70 -9.26
N ILE A 31 -2.17 -2.68 -7.95
CA ILE A 31 -3.19 -2.85 -6.91
C ILE A 31 -4.18 -1.69 -6.96
N LEU A 32 -3.70 -0.45 -7.01
CA LEU A 32 -4.57 0.73 -7.10
C LEU A 32 -5.40 0.75 -8.39
N GLN A 33 -4.83 0.33 -9.52
CA GLN A 33 -5.58 0.20 -10.77
C GLN A 33 -6.72 -0.83 -10.62
N GLY A 34 -6.46 -1.99 -10.03
CA GLY A 34 -7.49 -2.99 -9.77
C GLY A 34 -8.63 -2.45 -8.93
N TYR A 35 -8.32 -1.72 -7.85
CA TYR A 35 -9.35 -1.07 -7.04
C TYR A 35 -10.09 0.05 -7.76
N ALA A 36 -9.45 0.78 -8.67
CA ALA A 36 -10.12 1.82 -9.44
C ALA A 36 -11.14 1.22 -10.43
N GLU A 37 -10.81 0.09 -11.05
CA GLU A 37 -11.71 -0.64 -11.95
C GLU A 37 -12.92 -1.21 -11.17
N GLU A 38 -12.69 -1.78 -9.99
CA GLU A 38 -13.74 -2.29 -9.12
C GLU A 38 -14.63 -1.14 -8.60
N ALA A 39 -14.04 -0.04 -8.11
CA ALA A 39 -14.77 1.13 -7.59
C ALA A 39 -15.65 1.78 -8.68
N ALA A 40 -15.16 1.88 -9.91
CA ALA A 40 -15.94 2.40 -11.04
C ALA A 40 -17.12 1.48 -11.41
N THR A 41 -17.02 0.18 -11.10
CA THR A 41 -18.12 -0.78 -11.30
C THR A 41 -19.13 -0.68 -10.15
N GLU A 42 -18.67 -0.48 -8.91
CA GLU A 42 -19.52 -0.33 -7.71
C GLU A 42 -20.27 1.01 -7.70
N ASP A 43 -19.61 2.10 -8.13
CA ASP A 43 -20.15 3.46 -8.15
C ASP A 43 -19.86 4.17 -9.48
N PRO A 44 -20.89 4.40 -10.33
CA PRO A 44 -20.74 5.19 -11.56
C PRO A 44 -20.26 6.63 -11.35
N GLY A 45 -20.36 7.16 -10.11
CA GLY A 45 -19.84 8.47 -9.73
C GLY A 45 -18.37 8.48 -9.30
N PHE A 46 -17.70 7.32 -9.28
CA PHE A 46 -16.30 7.25 -8.91
C PHE A 46 -15.43 8.14 -9.80
N SER A 47 -14.67 9.03 -9.18
CA SER A 47 -13.83 10.04 -9.87
C SER A 47 -12.35 9.96 -9.46
N GLY A 48 -11.95 8.85 -8.81
CA GLY A 48 -10.59 8.62 -8.36
C GLY A 48 -10.45 8.56 -6.83
N PHE A 49 -9.28 8.16 -6.39
CA PHE A 49 -8.95 8.04 -4.97
C PHE A 49 -8.56 9.40 -4.37
N SER A 50 -8.76 9.53 -3.05
CA SER A 50 -8.49 10.74 -2.28
C SER A 50 -7.71 10.41 -1.02
N ALA A 51 -6.53 11.03 -0.87
CA ALA A 51 -5.75 10.94 0.36
C ALA A 51 -6.49 11.52 1.58
N GLU A 52 -7.34 12.52 1.38
CA GLU A 52 -8.14 13.13 2.45
C GLU A 52 -9.23 12.17 2.96
N ARG A 53 -9.94 11.48 2.05
CA ARG A 53 -10.88 10.43 2.46
C ARG A 53 -10.16 9.26 3.12
N GLY A 54 -9.00 8.86 2.60
CA GLY A 54 -8.15 7.84 3.20
C GLY A 54 -7.66 8.21 4.60
N GLN A 55 -7.29 9.46 4.81
CA GLN A 55 -6.93 9.97 6.14
C GLN A 55 -8.13 9.92 7.09
N SER A 56 -9.30 10.32 6.63
CA SER A 56 -10.52 10.27 7.43
C SER A 56 -10.89 8.84 7.83
N LEU A 57 -10.73 7.88 6.91
CA LEU A 57 -10.91 6.46 7.18
C LEU A 57 -9.89 5.94 8.20
N TYR A 58 -8.62 6.33 8.07
CA TYR A 58 -7.54 5.90 8.96
C TYR A 58 -7.67 6.44 10.39
N MET A 59 -8.03 7.72 10.52
CA MET A 59 -8.03 8.47 11.79
C MET A 59 -9.37 8.46 12.50
N GLY A 60 -10.47 8.36 11.75
CA GLY A 60 -11.81 8.54 12.28
C GLY A 60 -12.26 7.39 13.18
N PRO A 61 -13.10 7.69 14.19
CA PRO A 61 -13.82 6.64 14.91
C PRO A 61 -14.94 6.08 14.03
N HIS A 62 -15.02 4.76 13.96
CA HIS A 62 -16.03 4.05 13.19
C HIS A 62 -17.01 3.30 14.09
N GLN A 63 -18.22 3.09 13.56
CA GLN A 63 -19.28 2.35 14.24
C GLN A 63 -19.45 0.97 13.58
N GLY A 64 -19.90 -0.02 14.35
CA GLY A 64 -20.25 -1.34 13.83
C GLY A 64 -19.18 -2.41 14.01
N GLY A 65 -17.91 -2.02 14.21
CA GLY A 65 -16.81 -2.92 14.52
C GLY A 65 -16.59 -3.10 16.04
N ASN A 66 -15.36 -3.46 16.38
CA ASN A 66 -14.96 -3.60 17.78
C ASN A 66 -14.73 -2.21 18.41
N PRO A 67 -15.46 -1.84 19.48
CA PRO A 67 -15.35 -0.53 20.10
C PRO A 67 -13.97 -0.22 20.74
N GLU A 68 -13.15 -1.25 20.98
CA GLU A 68 -11.76 -1.05 21.48
C GLU A 68 -10.76 -0.70 20.35
N THR A 69 -11.17 -0.88 19.10
CA THR A 69 -10.38 -0.63 17.89
C THR A 69 -11.24 0.04 16.82
N ASP A 70 -11.86 1.13 17.19
CA ASP A 70 -12.81 1.89 16.35
C ASP A 70 -12.14 2.75 15.27
N ALA A 71 -10.81 2.77 15.20
CA ALA A 71 -10.03 3.44 14.17
C ALA A 71 -8.78 2.62 13.80
N CYS A 72 -8.29 2.74 12.57
CA CYS A 72 -7.02 2.13 12.18
C CYS A 72 -5.86 2.70 13.02
N ALA A 73 -5.89 4.00 13.30
CA ALA A 73 -4.93 4.70 14.15
C ALA A 73 -4.90 4.17 15.60
N ALA A 74 -5.92 3.47 16.07
CA ALA A 74 -5.95 2.89 17.42
C ALA A 74 -4.83 1.84 17.64
N CYS A 75 -4.44 1.11 16.59
CA CYS A 75 -3.32 0.17 16.61
C CYS A 75 -2.08 0.71 15.88
N HIS A 76 -2.29 1.47 14.79
CA HIS A 76 -1.23 1.95 13.91
C HIS A 76 -0.71 3.35 14.22
N THR A 77 -1.17 3.97 15.30
CA THR A 77 -0.89 5.35 15.74
C THR A 77 -1.43 6.44 14.80
N ALA A 78 -1.51 7.67 15.30
CA ALA A 78 -1.90 8.82 14.48
C ALA A 78 -0.81 9.25 13.49
N ASP A 79 0.45 8.85 13.76
CA ASP A 79 1.57 9.00 12.85
C ASP A 79 1.84 7.67 12.14
N PRO A 80 1.45 7.49 10.88
CA PRO A 80 1.63 6.24 10.17
C PRO A 80 3.09 5.89 9.84
N THR A 81 4.04 6.82 10.08
CA THR A 81 5.48 6.55 9.95
C THR A 81 6.07 5.89 11.20
N ALA A 82 5.34 5.91 12.31
CA ALA A 82 5.74 5.30 13.57
C ALA A 82 5.32 3.82 13.66
N GLU A 83 6.06 3.06 14.50
CA GLU A 83 5.67 1.69 14.87
C GLU A 83 4.36 1.71 15.68
N GLY A 84 3.40 0.93 15.24
CA GLY A 84 2.14 0.69 15.95
C GLY A 84 2.23 -0.43 16.97
N ARG A 85 1.10 -0.70 17.65
CA ARG A 85 1.02 -1.75 18.66
C ARG A 85 -0.35 -2.38 18.72
N HIS A 86 -0.39 -3.69 18.56
CA HIS A 86 -1.63 -4.44 18.63
C HIS A 86 -2.27 -4.32 20.03
N ARG A 87 -3.47 -3.75 20.10
CA ARG A 87 -4.13 -3.40 21.36
C ARG A 87 -4.24 -4.57 22.34
N LYS A 88 -4.60 -5.75 21.85
CA LYS A 88 -4.86 -6.91 22.70
C LYS A 88 -3.60 -7.69 23.09
N THR A 89 -2.62 -7.80 22.20
CA THR A 89 -1.42 -8.64 22.43
C THR A 89 -0.17 -7.84 22.77
N GLY A 90 -0.19 -6.52 22.57
CA GLY A 90 0.96 -5.64 22.75
C GLY A 90 2.07 -5.82 21.70
N ARG A 91 1.86 -6.70 20.69
CA ARG A 91 2.86 -6.95 19.65
C ARG A 91 3.07 -5.70 18.80
N ALA A 92 4.34 -5.41 18.49
CA ALA A 92 4.71 -4.34 17.57
C ALA A 92 4.11 -4.58 16.17
N ILE A 93 3.70 -3.50 15.52
CA ILE A 93 3.20 -3.47 14.15
C ILE A 93 4.08 -2.49 13.39
N GLU A 94 4.68 -2.95 12.29
CA GLU A 94 5.51 -2.10 11.46
C GLU A 94 4.75 -0.88 10.93
N PRO A 95 5.46 0.23 10.63
CA PRO A 95 4.86 1.45 10.10
C PRO A 95 3.95 1.19 8.90
N MET A 96 2.88 1.98 8.79
CA MET A 96 1.92 1.89 7.69
C MET A 96 2.32 2.74 6.47
N ALA A 97 3.04 3.85 6.71
CA ALA A 97 3.49 4.74 5.65
C ALA A 97 4.53 4.06 4.76
N VAL A 98 4.40 4.21 3.45
CA VAL A 98 5.34 3.64 2.48
C VAL A 98 6.74 4.23 2.61
N SER A 99 6.87 5.50 3.02
CA SER A 99 8.17 6.13 3.29
C SER A 99 8.97 5.45 4.41
N ALA A 100 8.28 4.88 5.40
CA ALA A 100 8.90 4.19 6.53
C ALA A 100 8.97 2.66 6.32
N ASN A 101 8.11 2.11 5.47
CA ASN A 101 8.08 0.70 5.12
C ASN A 101 7.79 0.52 3.61
N PRO A 102 8.82 0.56 2.76
CA PRO A 102 8.64 0.48 1.29
C PRO A 102 7.97 -0.80 0.78
N ALA A 103 7.98 -1.89 1.56
CA ALA A 103 7.31 -3.13 1.18
C ALA A 103 5.78 -3.11 1.36
N ARG A 104 5.21 -2.04 1.94
CA ARG A 104 3.75 -1.94 2.11
C ARG A 104 3.04 -1.88 0.75
N PHE A 105 1.93 -2.63 0.67
CA PHE A 105 1.03 -2.64 -0.49
C PHE A 105 1.67 -3.11 -1.79
N THR A 106 2.63 -4.04 -1.71
CA THR A 106 3.30 -4.63 -2.89
C THR A 106 2.83 -6.04 -3.21
N ASP A 107 2.17 -6.71 -2.28
CA ASP A 107 1.60 -8.05 -2.43
C ASP A 107 0.06 -7.98 -2.38
N PRO A 108 -0.65 -8.21 -3.51
CA PRO A 108 -2.10 -8.09 -3.57
C PRO A 108 -2.84 -9.10 -2.68
N GLU A 109 -2.32 -10.32 -2.50
CA GLU A 109 -2.95 -11.33 -1.66
C GLU A 109 -2.88 -10.93 -0.17
N GLU A 110 -1.72 -10.43 0.27
CA GLU A 110 -1.56 -9.96 1.65
C GLU A 110 -2.38 -8.68 1.89
N VAL A 111 -2.46 -7.76 0.93
CA VAL A 111 -3.29 -6.55 1.01
C VAL A 111 -4.76 -6.91 1.19
N GLU A 112 -5.31 -7.82 0.37
CA GLU A 112 -6.70 -8.25 0.47
C GLU A 112 -6.97 -8.98 1.80
N LYS A 113 -6.07 -9.82 2.23
CA LYS A 113 -6.18 -10.52 3.52
C LYS A 113 -6.22 -9.54 4.70
N GLN A 114 -5.38 -8.50 4.68
CA GLN A 114 -5.34 -7.47 5.71
C GLN A 114 -6.66 -6.66 5.71
N PHE A 115 -7.08 -6.13 4.58
CA PHE A 115 -8.36 -5.41 4.47
C PHE A 115 -9.55 -6.29 4.88
N GLY A 116 -9.58 -7.55 4.43
CA GLY A 116 -10.66 -8.49 4.76
C GLY A 116 -10.83 -8.74 6.27
N ARG A 117 -9.72 -8.71 7.03
CA ARG A 117 -9.72 -8.82 8.49
C ARG A 117 -10.01 -7.49 9.17
N ASP A 118 -9.26 -6.45 8.78
CA ASP A 118 -9.17 -5.21 9.55
C ASP A 118 -10.40 -4.33 9.33
N CYS A 119 -10.97 -4.29 8.11
CA CYS A 119 -12.23 -3.60 7.85
C CYS A 119 -13.38 -4.20 8.67
N LYS A 120 -13.47 -5.53 8.76
CA LYS A 120 -14.49 -6.18 9.60
C LYS A 120 -14.31 -5.85 11.08
N ASN A 121 -13.05 -5.77 11.54
CA ASN A 121 -12.75 -5.44 12.93
C ASN A 121 -13.06 -3.97 13.27
N VAL A 122 -12.75 -3.03 12.37
CA VAL A 122 -12.90 -1.58 12.61
C VAL A 122 -14.27 -1.06 12.18
N LEU A 123 -14.77 -1.48 11.02
CA LEU A 123 -16.02 -0.98 10.42
C LEU A 123 -17.21 -1.90 10.64
N GLY A 124 -16.99 -3.16 11.08
CA GLY A 124 -18.04 -4.20 11.15
C GLY A 124 -18.49 -4.72 9.79
N ARG A 125 -17.84 -4.33 8.69
CA ARG A 125 -18.15 -4.72 7.31
C ARG A 125 -16.87 -4.80 6.46
N ALA A 126 -17.01 -5.30 5.24
CA ALA A 126 -15.94 -5.17 4.25
C ALA A 126 -15.76 -3.70 3.84
N CYS A 127 -14.53 -3.31 3.52
CA CYS A 127 -14.25 -2.05 2.85
C CYS A 127 -14.68 -2.13 1.39
N THR A 128 -15.17 -1.02 0.83
CA THR A 128 -15.38 -0.87 -0.61
C THR A 128 -14.04 -0.74 -1.34
N ALA A 129 -14.02 -0.96 -2.64
CA ALA A 129 -12.81 -0.75 -3.44
C ALA A 129 -12.31 0.70 -3.36
N GLN A 130 -13.21 1.68 -3.33
CA GLN A 130 -12.86 3.09 -3.13
C GLN A 130 -12.19 3.32 -1.77
N GLU A 131 -12.72 2.78 -0.68
CA GLU A 131 -12.13 2.91 0.66
C GLU A 131 -10.71 2.32 0.74
N LYS A 132 -10.49 1.17 0.11
CA LYS A 132 -9.17 0.54 0.04
C LYS A 132 -8.17 1.41 -0.73
N GLY A 133 -8.56 1.92 -1.89
CA GLY A 133 -7.71 2.79 -2.70
C GLY A 133 -7.44 4.15 -2.06
N ASP A 134 -8.43 4.77 -1.42
CA ASP A 134 -8.28 6.01 -0.65
C ASP A 134 -7.27 5.83 0.50
N PHE A 135 -7.39 4.72 1.23
CA PHE A 135 -6.49 4.36 2.33
C PHE A 135 -5.04 4.22 1.87
N ILE A 136 -4.79 3.46 0.79
CA ILE A 136 -3.45 3.30 0.23
C ILE A 136 -2.92 4.65 -0.27
N THR A 137 -3.75 5.44 -0.97
CA THR A 137 -3.37 6.77 -1.49
C THR A 137 -2.93 7.72 -0.37
N PHE A 138 -3.60 7.70 0.78
CA PHE A 138 -3.20 8.45 1.96
C PHE A 138 -1.81 8.03 2.47
N LEU A 139 -1.54 6.73 2.57
CA LEU A 139 -0.30 6.19 3.13
C LEU A 139 0.90 6.26 2.17
N LEU A 140 0.65 6.41 0.87
CA LEU A 140 1.68 6.74 -0.12
C LEU A 140 2.21 8.16 0.04
N GLY A 141 1.39 9.08 0.54
CA GLY A 141 1.75 10.49 0.75
C GLY A 141 2.39 10.80 2.11
N LYS A 142 2.75 9.79 2.90
CA LYS A 142 3.31 9.93 4.26
C LYS A 142 4.77 9.52 4.37
#